data_9458779b0eb2e766f33e4c55613730a2
#
_entry.id   9458779b0eb2e766f33e4c55613730a2
#
_cell.length_a   1.000
_cell.length_b   1.000
_cell.length_c   1.000
_cell.angle_alpha   90.00
_cell.angle_beta   90.00
_cell.angle_gamma   90.00
#
_symmetry.space_group_name_H-M   'P 1'
#
loop_
_entity.id
_entity.type
_entity.pdbx_description
1 polymer ?
#
loop_
_entity_poly.entity_id
_entity_poly.type
_entity_poly.pdbx_seq_one_letter_code
_entity_poly.pdbx_strand_id
1 'polypeptide(L)'
;NFPPYCWIEGDRFVTIPNKPVIKSMPLAGSGSFRPGPMAESWNPFDILPTITQKTVEWISKQKKEQPFFAYLAFNSPHYPIVPNKPYHGRSKAGYYGDFVIETDAMVGKVMSALKKHGFAENTLVVFSADNGPETHAFERLETFKQWSSGKYRGVKRDIYEGGHRVPFIVKWPGKIKPGSVSDEVVSQVDFAATFAKIISYPLGKKEAIDSYNLIPVFEGKKYSKPLRVATVQNTSPKKFALRQG
;
A
#
# COMPACT_ATOMS: atom_id res chain seq x y z
N ASN A 1 9.45 11.08 -0.84
CA ASN A 1 10.84 11.49 -0.64
C ASN A 1 11.22 12.74 -1.47
N PHE A 2 10.32 13.70 -1.54
CA PHE A 2 10.56 15.04 -2.08
C PHE A 2 10.43 16.06 -0.97
N PRO A 3 11.25 17.13 -0.95
CA PRO A 3 11.04 18.24 -0.03
C PRO A 3 9.77 19.01 -0.39
N PRO A 4 9.20 19.78 0.56
CA PRO A 4 9.66 19.97 1.93
C PRO A 4 9.39 18.75 2.80
N TYR A 5 10.35 18.42 3.69
CA TYR A 5 10.20 17.32 4.64
C TYR A 5 9.57 17.82 5.93
N CYS A 6 8.30 17.53 6.12
CA CYS A 6 7.52 17.97 7.25
C CYS A 6 6.27 17.09 7.44
N TRP A 7 5.64 17.24 8.59
CA TRP A 7 4.31 16.69 8.83
C TRP A 7 3.25 17.73 8.42
N ILE A 8 2.20 17.23 7.78
CA ILE A 8 1.01 18.00 7.45
C ILE A 8 -0.16 17.36 8.21
N GLU A 9 -0.93 18.18 8.92
CA GLU A 9 -2.15 17.73 9.59
C GLU A 9 -3.30 18.67 9.18
N GLY A 10 -4.34 18.11 8.59
CA GLY A 10 -5.37 18.90 7.91
C GLY A 10 -4.79 19.65 6.71
N ASP A 11 -4.84 20.96 6.78
CA ASP A 11 -4.39 21.90 5.74
C ASP A 11 -3.10 22.66 6.12
N ARG A 12 -2.40 22.26 7.20
CA ARG A 12 -1.29 23.01 7.77
C ARG A 12 -0.06 22.15 8.03
N PHE A 13 1.11 22.81 7.98
CA PHE A 13 2.34 22.24 8.50
C PHE A 13 2.27 22.15 10.03
N VAL A 14 2.61 20.98 10.57
CA VAL A 14 2.78 20.80 12.03
C VAL A 14 3.97 21.63 12.53
N THR A 15 5.04 21.66 11.71
CA THR A 15 6.22 22.51 11.94
C THR A 15 6.66 23.04 10.58
N ILE A 16 6.93 24.35 10.50
CA ILE A 16 7.36 24.99 9.26
C ILE A 16 8.74 24.43 8.86
N PRO A 17 8.90 23.95 7.62
CA PRO A 17 10.18 23.42 7.12
C PRO A 17 11.14 24.55 6.77
N ASN A 18 11.78 25.14 7.78
CA ASN A 18 12.66 26.31 7.67
C ASN A 18 14.15 25.99 7.79
N LYS A 19 14.54 24.73 8.08
CA LYS A 19 15.95 24.33 8.06
C LYS A 19 16.46 24.30 6.63
N PRO A 20 17.71 24.76 6.41
CA PRO A 20 18.30 24.73 5.09
C PRO A 20 18.50 23.29 4.58
N VAL A 21 18.61 23.21 3.29
CA VAL A 21 18.82 22.02 2.46
C VAL A 21 19.76 21.02 3.11
N ILE A 22 19.28 19.80 3.32
CA ILE A 22 20.14 18.71 3.70
C ILE A 22 20.93 18.28 2.44
N LYS A 23 22.25 18.38 2.50
CA LYS A 23 23.09 17.56 1.64
C LYS A 23 22.83 16.11 2.04
N SER A 24 22.58 15.24 1.09
CA SER A 24 22.22 13.82 1.25
C SER A 24 22.51 13.27 2.65
N MET A 25 21.45 12.97 3.41
CA MET A 25 21.58 12.31 4.71
C MET A 25 21.98 10.85 4.44
N PRO A 26 23.18 10.40 4.85
CA PRO A 26 23.49 8.99 4.82
C PRO A 26 22.58 8.29 5.81
N LEU A 27 21.82 7.33 5.33
CA LEU A 27 20.89 6.55 6.13
C LEU A 27 21.56 5.23 6.50
N ALA A 28 21.31 4.77 7.70
CA ALA A 28 21.69 3.43 8.16
C ALA A 28 20.82 2.34 7.48
N GLY A 29 20.56 2.50 6.23
CA GLY A 29 19.74 1.64 5.39
C GLY A 29 20.30 1.71 3.97
N SER A 30 19.45 1.99 3.02
CA SER A 30 19.82 2.20 1.63
C SER A 30 19.17 3.48 1.12
N GLY A 31 19.97 4.36 0.55
CA GLY A 31 19.52 5.53 -0.13
C GLY A 31 19.78 6.87 0.53
N SER A 32 19.32 7.92 -0.14
CA SER A 32 19.45 9.29 0.32
C SER A 32 18.14 10.05 0.09
N PHE A 33 17.90 11.05 0.92
CA PHE A 33 16.88 12.04 0.66
C PHE A 33 17.39 13.11 -0.29
N ARG A 34 16.50 13.65 -1.10
CA ARG A 34 16.83 14.77 -1.99
C ARG A 34 17.07 16.02 -1.15
N PRO A 35 18.01 16.89 -1.56
CA PRO A 35 18.18 18.18 -0.90
C PRO A 35 16.90 19.01 -0.93
N GLY A 36 16.57 19.68 0.17
CA GLY A 36 15.40 20.57 0.26
C GLY A 36 15.05 20.95 1.69
N PRO A 37 14.15 21.91 1.87
CA PRO A 37 13.77 22.39 3.19
C PRO A 37 13.17 21.27 4.05
N MET A 38 13.47 21.30 5.33
CA MET A 38 13.04 20.31 6.31
C MET A 38 12.59 20.97 7.62
N ALA A 39 11.56 20.43 8.23
CA ALA A 39 11.19 20.78 9.58
C ALA A 39 12.18 20.20 10.60
N GLU A 40 12.44 20.92 11.69
CA GLU A 40 13.42 20.52 12.70
C GLU A 40 13.10 19.16 13.33
N SER A 41 11.84 18.92 13.58
CA SER A 41 11.33 17.68 14.20
C SER A 41 11.13 16.53 13.24
N TRP A 42 11.43 16.69 11.93
CA TRP A 42 11.19 15.63 10.98
C TRP A 42 12.34 14.60 10.97
N ASN A 43 11.98 13.33 11.08
CA ASN A 43 12.90 12.21 11.02
C ASN A 43 12.29 11.10 10.15
N PRO A 44 12.99 10.61 9.12
CA PRO A 44 12.45 9.60 8.21
C PRO A 44 12.11 8.27 8.90
N PHE A 45 12.80 7.91 9.97
CA PHE A 45 12.54 6.69 10.73
C PHE A 45 11.21 6.76 11.51
N ASP A 46 10.71 7.96 11.77
CA ASP A 46 9.47 8.17 12.51
C ASP A 46 8.22 8.09 11.62
N ILE A 47 8.37 8.11 10.27
CA ILE A 47 7.23 8.22 9.36
C ILE A 47 6.28 7.03 9.55
N LEU A 48 6.77 5.82 9.38
CA LEU A 48 5.96 4.61 9.44
C LEU A 48 5.33 4.39 10.84
N PRO A 49 6.09 4.48 11.96
CA PRO A 49 5.52 4.39 13.30
C PRO A 49 4.48 5.48 13.60
N THR A 50 4.74 6.73 13.22
CA THR A 50 3.84 7.86 13.51
C THR A 50 2.51 7.73 12.77
N ILE A 51 2.54 7.42 11.45
CA ILE A 51 1.32 7.19 10.67
C ILE A 51 0.51 6.05 11.30
N THR A 52 1.17 4.96 11.68
CA THR A 52 0.53 3.82 12.34
C THR A 52 -0.11 4.23 13.66
N GLN A 53 0.63 4.93 14.51
CA GLN A 53 0.14 5.37 15.82
C GLN A 53 -1.08 6.31 15.68
N LYS A 54 -0.99 7.30 14.80
CA LYS A 54 -2.13 8.20 14.52
C LYS A 54 -3.35 7.44 13.99
N THR A 55 -3.15 6.41 13.16
CA THR A 55 -4.24 5.54 12.69
C THR A 55 -4.87 4.76 13.84
N VAL A 56 -4.06 4.16 14.71
CA VAL A 56 -4.55 3.43 15.90
C VAL A 56 -5.34 4.35 16.84
N GLU A 57 -4.82 5.55 17.10
CA GLU A 57 -5.50 6.57 17.90
C GLU A 57 -6.82 7.02 17.26
N TRP A 58 -6.83 7.20 15.94
CA TRP A 58 -8.03 7.55 15.21
C TRP A 58 -9.08 6.44 15.29
N ILE A 59 -8.70 5.17 15.09
CA ILE A 59 -9.60 4.02 15.26
C ILE A 59 -10.20 3.98 16.66
N SER A 60 -9.40 4.28 17.70
CA SER A 60 -9.86 4.26 19.09
C SER A 60 -10.98 5.27 19.39
N LYS A 61 -11.10 6.31 18.58
CA LYS A 61 -12.10 7.38 18.73
C LYS A 61 -13.37 7.13 17.91
N GLN A 62 -13.40 6.09 17.07
CA GLN A 62 -14.57 5.81 16.24
C GLN A 62 -15.70 5.22 17.08
N LYS A 63 -16.95 5.44 16.62
CA LYS A 63 -18.16 4.90 17.25
C LYS A 63 -18.69 3.73 16.43
N LYS A 64 -19.20 2.70 17.09
CA LYS A 64 -19.72 1.49 16.41
C LYS A 64 -20.93 1.76 15.55
N GLU A 65 -21.71 2.76 15.93
CA GLU A 65 -22.94 3.15 15.24
C GLU A 65 -22.69 4.00 13.98
N GLN A 66 -21.43 4.46 13.80
CA GLN A 66 -21.05 5.32 12.68
C GLN A 66 -20.04 4.60 11.80
N PRO A 67 -20.40 4.19 10.58
CA PRO A 67 -19.45 3.64 9.62
C PRO A 67 -18.32 4.62 9.31
N PHE A 68 -17.13 4.09 9.09
CA PHE A 68 -15.98 4.89 8.70
C PHE A 68 -15.26 4.30 7.48
N PHE A 69 -14.53 5.16 6.79
CA PHE A 69 -13.56 4.79 5.76
C PHE A 69 -12.19 5.30 6.16
N ALA A 70 -11.17 4.45 6.09
CA ALA A 70 -9.78 4.82 6.35
C ALA A 70 -8.90 4.41 5.17
N TYR A 71 -8.17 5.36 4.60
CA TYR A 71 -7.12 5.11 3.62
C TYR A 71 -5.76 5.33 4.28
N LEU A 72 -5.06 4.24 4.56
CA LEU A 72 -3.77 4.25 5.22
C LEU A 72 -2.66 4.05 4.20
N ALA A 73 -2.03 5.14 3.80
CA ALA A 73 -0.95 5.15 2.83
C ALA A 73 0.41 5.08 3.53
N PHE A 74 0.96 3.87 3.68
CA PHE A 74 2.33 3.69 4.15
C PHE A 74 3.34 4.15 3.10
N ASN A 75 4.42 4.80 3.55
CA ASN A 75 5.56 5.11 2.71
C ASN A 75 6.49 3.90 2.49
N SER A 76 6.37 2.87 3.30
CA SER A 76 7.17 1.64 3.24
C SER A 76 6.58 0.60 2.27
N PRO A 77 7.42 -0.23 1.68
CA PRO A 77 8.87 -0.26 1.74
C PRO A 77 9.56 0.55 0.63
N HIS A 78 9.00 1.72 0.27
CA HIS A 78 9.58 2.60 -0.75
C HIS A 78 10.95 3.14 -0.32
N TYR A 79 11.81 3.37 -1.29
CA TYR A 79 13.12 4.02 -1.11
C TYR A 79 12.97 5.50 -0.69
N PRO A 80 13.80 6.02 0.22
CA PRO A 80 14.91 5.37 0.92
C PRO A 80 14.45 4.33 1.94
N ILE A 81 15.25 3.27 2.09
CA ILE A 81 14.96 2.15 2.97
C ILE A 81 15.44 2.50 4.37
N VAL A 82 14.52 2.66 5.30
CA VAL A 82 14.77 3.19 6.66
C VAL A 82 14.09 2.34 7.75
N PRO A 83 14.44 1.06 7.87
CA PRO A 83 13.90 0.25 8.95
C PRO A 83 14.39 0.76 10.30
N ASN A 84 13.55 0.69 11.31
CA ASN A 84 13.91 1.02 12.68
C ASN A 84 14.80 -0.07 13.32
N LYS A 85 15.67 0.32 14.25
CA LYS A 85 16.65 -0.57 14.91
C LYS A 85 16.08 -1.92 15.40
N PRO A 86 14.87 -2.02 15.99
CA PRO A 86 14.33 -3.30 16.43
C PRO A 86 14.11 -4.32 15.31
N TYR A 87 14.13 -3.88 14.06
CA TYR A 87 13.93 -4.74 12.89
C TYR A 87 15.22 -5.08 12.15
N HIS A 88 16.36 -4.45 12.49
CA HIS A 88 17.64 -4.67 11.81
C HIS A 88 18.10 -6.13 11.92
N GLY A 89 18.50 -6.71 10.79
CA GLY A 89 19.04 -8.07 10.71
C GLY A 89 17.98 -9.18 10.89
N ARG A 90 16.70 -8.84 10.86
CA ARG A 90 15.62 -9.83 11.00
C ARG A 90 15.31 -10.53 9.68
N SER A 91 15.70 -9.95 8.56
CA SER A 91 15.48 -10.50 7.24
C SER A 91 16.79 -10.99 6.61
N LYS A 92 16.69 -12.03 5.76
CA LYS A 92 17.79 -12.48 4.88
C LYS A 92 17.92 -11.63 3.61
N ALA A 93 17.05 -10.62 3.41
CA ALA A 93 17.04 -9.71 2.27
C ALA A 93 17.56 -8.30 2.63
N GLY A 94 18.42 -8.20 3.66
CA GLY A 94 19.01 -6.96 4.12
C GLY A 94 17.98 -5.95 4.63
N TYR A 95 18.34 -4.68 4.66
CA TYR A 95 17.47 -3.60 5.17
C TYR A 95 16.12 -3.48 4.46
N TYR A 96 16.04 -3.84 3.18
CA TYR A 96 14.75 -3.86 2.50
C TYR A 96 13.80 -4.88 3.14
N GLY A 97 14.28 -6.09 3.37
CA GLY A 97 13.48 -7.11 4.03
C GLY A 97 13.14 -6.77 5.48
N ASP A 98 14.06 -6.11 6.20
CA ASP A 98 13.82 -5.59 7.54
C ASP A 98 12.68 -4.55 7.52
N PHE A 99 12.66 -3.68 6.51
CA PHE A 99 11.62 -2.66 6.35
C PHE A 99 10.27 -3.27 5.96
N VAL A 100 10.26 -4.37 5.20
CA VAL A 100 9.04 -5.15 4.94
C VAL A 100 8.51 -5.79 6.22
N ILE A 101 9.39 -6.37 7.07
CA ILE A 101 9.02 -6.93 8.37
C ILE A 101 8.44 -5.84 9.29
N GLU A 102 9.03 -4.66 9.30
CA GLU A 102 8.48 -3.53 10.04
C GLU A 102 7.11 -3.11 9.52
N THR A 103 6.93 -3.05 8.19
CA THR A 103 5.64 -2.75 7.57
C THR A 103 4.57 -3.75 8.00
N ASP A 104 4.88 -5.04 7.96
CA ASP A 104 3.96 -6.10 8.41
C ASP A 104 3.60 -5.93 9.89
N ALA A 105 4.58 -5.63 10.75
CA ALA A 105 4.33 -5.37 12.16
C ALA A 105 3.41 -4.15 12.38
N MET A 106 3.51 -3.10 11.55
CA MET A 106 2.62 -1.95 11.62
C MET A 106 1.20 -2.27 11.15
N VAL A 107 1.05 -3.08 10.11
CA VAL A 107 -0.26 -3.66 9.73
C VAL A 107 -0.85 -4.45 10.91
N GLY A 108 -0.03 -5.27 11.57
CA GLY A 108 -0.43 -6.02 12.77
C GLY A 108 -0.97 -5.13 13.90
N LYS A 109 -0.37 -3.95 14.12
CA LYS A 109 -0.87 -2.98 15.12
C LYS A 109 -2.24 -2.42 14.74
N VAL A 110 -2.46 -2.09 13.47
CA VAL A 110 -3.77 -1.62 12.97
C VAL A 110 -4.83 -2.71 13.13
N MET A 111 -4.52 -3.95 12.74
CA MET A 111 -5.42 -5.09 12.92
C MET A 111 -5.77 -5.34 14.38
N SER A 112 -4.77 -5.20 15.26
CA SER A 112 -4.96 -5.32 16.72
C SER A 112 -5.84 -4.21 17.28
N ALA A 113 -5.72 -2.98 16.78
CA ALA A 113 -6.57 -1.86 17.17
C ALA A 113 -8.03 -2.09 16.74
N LEU A 114 -8.28 -2.54 15.51
CA LEU A 114 -9.62 -2.91 15.05
C LEU A 114 -10.25 -3.97 15.96
N LYS A 115 -9.48 -5.00 16.34
CA LYS A 115 -9.94 -6.04 17.26
C LYS A 115 -10.22 -5.48 18.66
N LYS A 116 -9.29 -4.72 19.22
CA LYS A 116 -9.39 -4.15 20.58
C LYS A 116 -10.62 -3.27 20.75
N HIS A 117 -10.95 -2.50 19.70
CA HIS A 117 -12.09 -1.56 19.72
C HIS A 117 -13.40 -2.17 19.19
N GLY A 118 -13.41 -3.48 18.87
CA GLY A 118 -14.62 -4.21 18.49
C GLY A 118 -15.09 -3.96 17.07
N PHE A 119 -14.19 -3.53 16.16
CA PHE A 119 -14.50 -3.31 14.74
C PHE A 119 -14.11 -4.49 13.85
N ALA A 120 -13.27 -5.43 14.32
CA ALA A 120 -12.66 -6.44 13.48
C ALA A 120 -13.66 -7.32 12.72
N GLU A 121 -14.80 -7.63 13.33
CA GLU A 121 -15.81 -8.53 12.76
C GLU A 121 -16.71 -7.85 11.71
N ASN A 122 -16.73 -6.52 11.67
CA ASN A 122 -17.55 -5.74 10.74
C ASN A 122 -16.71 -4.71 9.93
N THR A 123 -15.47 -5.06 9.62
CA THR A 123 -14.59 -4.20 8.80
C THR A 123 -14.09 -4.97 7.59
N LEU A 124 -14.32 -4.41 6.40
CA LEU A 124 -13.62 -4.80 5.18
C LEU A 124 -12.21 -4.20 5.24
N VAL A 125 -11.19 -5.04 5.32
CA VAL A 125 -9.79 -4.64 5.26
C VAL A 125 -9.20 -5.06 3.92
N VAL A 126 -8.61 -4.11 3.21
CA VAL A 126 -7.89 -4.36 1.96
C VAL A 126 -6.43 -3.98 2.14
N PHE A 127 -5.53 -4.89 1.82
CA PHE A 127 -4.10 -4.64 1.77
C PHE A 127 -3.60 -4.74 0.34
N SER A 128 -2.93 -3.70 -0.13
CA SER A 128 -2.37 -3.66 -1.48
C SER A 128 -1.14 -2.75 -1.54
N ALA A 129 -0.57 -2.60 -2.73
CA ALA A 129 0.51 -1.65 -3.03
C ALA A 129 0.20 -0.91 -4.33
N ASP A 130 0.81 0.24 -4.53
CA ASP A 130 0.57 1.11 -5.70
C ASP A 130 1.23 0.58 -6.98
N ASN A 131 2.39 -0.09 -6.86
CA ASN A 131 3.13 -0.68 -7.97
C ASN A 131 4.09 -1.77 -7.50
N GLY A 132 4.67 -2.49 -8.45
CA GLY A 132 5.73 -3.46 -8.20
C GLY A 132 7.03 -2.82 -7.71
N PRO A 133 8.04 -3.63 -7.38
CA PRO A 133 9.29 -3.16 -6.79
C PRO A 133 10.09 -2.26 -7.73
N GLU A 134 10.87 -1.35 -7.16
CA GLU A 134 11.80 -0.47 -7.89
C GLU A 134 13.01 -1.26 -8.42
N THR A 135 13.79 -0.68 -9.34
CA THR A 135 14.98 -1.28 -9.97
C THR A 135 16.03 -1.81 -9.00
N HIS A 136 16.10 -1.29 -7.78
CA HIS A 136 16.92 -1.86 -6.69
C HIS A 136 16.60 -3.35 -6.38
N ALA A 137 15.53 -3.90 -6.94
CA ALA A 137 15.25 -5.33 -6.87
C ALA A 137 16.32 -6.19 -7.56
N PHE A 138 17.00 -5.67 -8.58
CA PHE A 138 18.10 -6.36 -9.25
C PHE A 138 19.32 -6.49 -8.33
N GLU A 139 19.70 -5.43 -7.62
CA GLU A 139 20.75 -5.47 -6.61
C GLU A 139 20.44 -6.47 -5.49
N ARG A 140 19.19 -6.51 -5.03
CA ARG A 140 18.76 -7.51 -4.02
C ARG A 140 18.83 -8.93 -4.54
N LEU A 141 18.51 -9.16 -5.82
CA LEU A 141 18.65 -10.47 -6.44
C LEU A 141 20.13 -10.91 -6.46
N GLU A 142 21.04 -10.03 -6.83
CA GLU A 142 22.46 -10.33 -6.89
C GLU A 142 23.04 -10.59 -5.49
N THR A 143 22.74 -9.71 -4.53
CA THR A 143 23.34 -9.73 -3.20
C THR A 143 22.71 -10.79 -2.29
N PHE A 144 21.38 -10.89 -2.29
CA PHE A 144 20.64 -11.70 -1.31
C PHE A 144 19.88 -12.87 -1.97
N LYS A 145 20.00 -13.03 -3.28
CA LYS A 145 19.21 -14.02 -4.06
C LYS A 145 17.70 -13.86 -3.88
N GLN A 146 17.24 -12.64 -3.56
CA GLN A 146 15.84 -12.31 -3.34
C GLN A 146 15.31 -11.48 -4.52
N TRP A 147 14.34 -12.04 -5.25
CA TRP A 147 13.64 -11.36 -6.32
C TRP A 147 12.27 -10.85 -5.83
N SER A 148 12.11 -9.54 -5.77
CA SER A 148 10.93 -8.91 -5.16
C SER A 148 9.66 -9.01 -6.02
N SER A 149 9.77 -9.32 -7.31
CA SER A 149 8.61 -9.56 -8.19
C SER A 149 8.17 -11.04 -8.23
N GLY A 150 8.76 -11.90 -7.39
CA GLY A 150 8.45 -13.34 -7.36
C GLY A 150 8.73 -14.01 -8.71
N LYS A 151 7.74 -14.65 -9.32
CA LYS A 151 7.89 -15.32 -10.62
C LYS A 151 7.68 -14.38 -11.83
N TYR A 152 7.36 -13.13 -11.59
CA TYR A 152 6.98 -12.18 -12.64
C TYR A 152 8.18 -11.42 -13.20
N ARG A 153 8.15 -11.19 -14.51
CA ARG A 153 9.13 -10.37 -15.20
C ARG A 153 8.89 -8.89 -14.90
N GLY A 154 9.98 -8.13 -14.78
CA GLY A 154 9.95 -6.68 -14.69
C GLY A 154 9.79 -6.14 -13.27
N VAL A 155 9.89 -4.83 -13.19
CA VAL A 155 9.82 -4.03 -11.98
C VAL A 155 8.99 -2.77 -12.25
N LYS A 156 8.84 -1.88 -11.28
CA LYS A 156 8.22 -0.56 -11.46
C LYS A 156 8.74 0.12 -12.74
N ARG A 157 7.86 0.73 -13.51
CA ARG A 157 8.08 1.37 -14.83
C ARG A 157 8.21 0.39 -16.01
N ASP A 158 8.16 -0.92 -15.77
CA ASP A 158 8.02 -1.90 -16.85
C ASP A 158 6.54 -2.16 -17.15
N ILE A 159 6.25 -2.53 -18.41
CA ILE A 159 4.90 -2.95 -18.82
C ILE A 159 4.58 -4.40 -18.43
N TYR A 160 5.52 -5.10 -17.83
CA TYR A 160 5.38 -6.49 -17.43
C TYR A 160 4.71 -6.65 -16.07
N GLU A 161 4.22 -7.86 -15.81
CA GLU A 161 3.50 -8.21 -14.57
C GLU A 161 4.24 -7.81 -13.29
N GLY A 162 5.58 -7.93 -13.24
CA GLY A 162 6.36 -7.55 -12.06
C GLY A 162 6.26 -6.06 -11.69
N GLY A 163 5.89 -5.21 -12.64
CA GLY A 163 5.67 -3.78 -12.39
C GLY A 163 4.25 -3.43 -11.94
N HIS A 164 3.28 -4.29 -12.24
CA HIS A 164 1.84 -4.00 -12.07
C HIS A 164 1.12 -4.97 -11.12
N ARG A 165 1.57 -6.23 -11.05
CA ARG A 165 0.95 -7.23 -10.20
C ARG A 165 1.45 -7.10 -8.77
N VAL A 166 0.63 -6.53 -7.93
CA VAL A 166 0.89 -6.23 -6.52
C VAL A 166 0.12 -7.18 -5.62
N PRO A 167 0.49 -7.31 -4.33
CA PRO A 167 -0.35 -7.98 -3.36
C PRO A 167 -1.77 -7.39 -3.35
N PHE A 168 -2.77 -8.27 -3.30
CA PHE A 168 -4.16 -7.89 -3.13
C PHE A 168 -4.80 -8.87 -2.16
N ILE A 169 -4.88 -8.47 -0.91
CA ILE A 169 -5.37 -9.31 0.20
C ILE A 169 -6.59 -8.63 0.80
N VAL A 170 -7.67 -9.38 0.91
CA VAL A 170 -8.95 -8.86 1.43
C VAL A 170 -9.40 -9.72 2.61
N LYS A 171 -9.77 -9.05 3.69
CA LYS A 171 -10.40 -9.68 4.85
C LYS A 171 -11.75 -9.02 5.12
N TRP A 172 -12.80 -9.82 5.17
CA TRP A 172 -14.14 -9.38 5.56
C TRP A 172 -14.86 -10.51 6.28
N PRO A 173 -14.79 -10.57 7.62
CA PRO A 173 -15.43 -11.63 8.40
C PRO A 173 -16.93 -11.75 8.08
N GLY A 174 -17.41 -12.99 8.01
CA GLY A 174 -18.80 -13.27 7.67
C GLY A 174 -19.18 -13.10 6.19
N LYS A 175 -18.30 -12.52 5.36
CA LYS A 175 -18.52 -12.33 3.92
C LYS A 175 -17.49 -13.08 3.07
N ILE A 176 -16.23 -13.10 3.47
CA ILE A 176 -15.13 -13.77 2.76
C ILE A 176 -14.70 -14.99 3.55
N LYS A 177 -14.68 -16.15 2.89
CA LYS A 177 -14.19 -17.40 3.50
C LYS A 177 -12.67 -17.27 3.75
N PRO A 178 -12.19 -17.48 5.00
CA PRO A 178 -10.76 -17.48 5.27
C PRO A 178 -9.97 -18.46 4.39
N GLY A 179 -8.81 -18.02 3.91
CA GLY A 179 -7.94 -18.84 3.06
C GLY A 179 -8.43 -19.04 1.62
N SER A 180 -9.52 -18.38 1.22
CA SER A 180 -9.97 -18.44 -0.17
C SER A 180 -9.02 -17.67 -1.09
N VAL A 181 -8.88 -18.18 -2.33
CA VAL A 181 -8.09 -17.57 -3.39
C VAL A 181 -8.95 -17.43 -4.63
N SER A 182 -8.75 -16.36 -5.39
CA SER A 182 -9.40 -16.12 -6.67
C SER A 182 -8.35 -15.78 -7.73
N ASP A 183 -8.52 -16.34 -8.92
CA ASP A 183 -7.70 -16.05 -10.09
C ASP A 183 -8.29 -14.95 -10.98
N GLU A 184 -9.44 -14.37 -10.58
CA GLU A 184 -10.05 -13.26 -11.31
C GLU A 184 -9.11 -12.05 -11.41
N VAL A 185 -9.07 -11.46 -12.59
CA VAL A 185 -8.29 -10.23 -12.82
C VAL A 185 -9.01 -9.07 -12.19
N VAL A 186 -8.41 -8.54 -11.13
CA VAL A 186 -8.92 -7.37 -10.39
C VAL A 186 -7.94 -6.22 -10.51
N SER A 187 -8.45 -5.01 -10.34
CA SER A 187 -7.66 -3.77 -10.36
C SER A 187 -8.07 -2.85 -9.21
N GLN A 188 -7.18 -1.98 -8.77
CA GLN A 188 -7.50 -1.01 -7.72
C GLN A 188 -8.60 -0.02 -8.14
N VAL A 189 -8.80 0.21 -9.44
CA VAL A 189 -9.94 1.01 -9.93
C VAL A 189 -11.29 0.38 -9.56
N ASP A 190 -11.33 -0.91 -9.29
CA ASP A 190 -12.55 -1.65 -8.92
C ASP A 190 -13.06 -1.32 -7.51
N PHE A 191 -12.25 -0.63 -6.70
CA PHE A 191 -12.70 -0.17 -5.39
C PHE A 191 -13.86 0.82 -5.50
N ALA A 192 -13.89 1.67 -6.52
CA ALA A 192 -14.96 2.66 -6.68
C ALA A 192 -16.36 1.99 -6.79
N ALA A 193 -16.52 1.05 -7.71
CA ALA A 193 -17.80 0.33 -7.88
C ALA A 193 -18.08 -0.61 -6.68
N THR A 194 -17.04 -1.19 -6.10
CA THR A 194 -17.18 -2.09 -4.94
C THR A 194 -17.67 -1.32 -3.71
N PHE A 195 -17.06 -0.19 -3.38
CA PHE A 195 -17.45 0.62 -2.23
C PHE A 195 -18.81 1.29 -2.44
N ALA A 196 -19.09 1.80 -3.65
CA ALA A 196 -20.41 2.31 -4.01
C ALA A 196 -21.50 1.25 -3.74
N LYS A 197 -21.24 -0.01 -4.14
CA LYS A 197 -22.18 -1.11 -3.88
C LYS A 197 -22.35 -1.39 -2.39
N ILE A 198 -21.26 -1.36 -1.60
CA ILE A 198 -21.32 -1.60 -0.15
C ILE A 198 -22.20 -0.56 0.55
N ILE A 199 -22.07 0.71 0.17
CA ILE A 199 -22.84 1.82 0.77
C ILE A 199 -24.19 2.08 0.06
N SER A 200 -24.56 1.23 -0.90
CA SER A 200 -25.79 1.37 -1.71
C SER A 200 -25.87 2.70 -2.49
N TYR A 201 -24.72 3.24 -2.89
CA TYR A 201 -24.66 4.43 -3.74
C TYR A 201 -24.87 4.04 -5.22
N PRO A 202 -25.89 4.60 -5.90
CA PRO A 202 -26.13 4.31 -7.31
C PRO A 202 -25.15 5.10 -8.19
N LEU A 203 -24.19 4.41 -8.79
CA LEU A 203 -23.24 5.03 -9.73
C LEU A 203 -23.99 5.50 -11.01
N GLY A 204 -23.73 6.73 -11.42
CA GLY A 204 -24.17 7.27 -12.68
C GLY A 204 -23.42 6.68 -13.87
N LYS A 205 -23.99 6.77 -15.07
CA LYS A 205 -23.44 6.17 -16.31
C LYS A 205 -22.01 6.64 -16.66
N LYS A 206 -21.57 7.79 -16.14
CA LYS A 206 -20.24 8.38 -16.38
C LYS A 206 -19.30 8.27 -15.18
N GLU A 207 -19.75 7.62 -14.09
CA GLU A 207 -18.97 7.45 -12.88
C GLU A 207 -18.33 6.07 -12.86
N ALA A 208 -17.07 6.00 -12.46
CA ALA A 208 -16.31 4.75 -12.31
C ALA A 208 -16.43 3.78 -13.50
N ILE A 209 -16.36 4.29 -14.73
CA ILE A 209 -16.65 3.56 -15.98
C ILE A 209 -15.79 2.32 -16.19
N ASP A 210 -14.55 2.31 -15.64
CA ASP A 210 -13.61 1.19 -15.73
C ASP A 210 -13.61 0.30 -14.49
N SER A 211 -14.54 0.54 -13.55
CA SER A 211 -14.60 -0.12 -12.25
C SER A 211 -15.64 -1.24 -12.24
N TYR A 212 -15.26 -2.39 -11.72
CA TYR A 212 -16.14 -3.55 -11.54
C TYR A 212 -16.38 -3.80 -10.05
N ASN A 213 -17.62 -4.17 -9.71
CA ASN A 213 -17.96 -4.55 -8.35
C ASN A 213 -17.35 -5.91 -8.00
N LEU A 214 -16.45 -5.95 -7.03
CA LEU A 214 -15.72 -7.15 -6.59
C LEU A 214 -16.46 -7.96 -5.52
N ILE A 215 -17.61 -7.53 -5.00
CA ILE A 215 -18.33 -8.28 -3.97
C ILE A 215 -18.57 -9.73 -4.38
N PRO A 216 -19.03 -10.04 -5.61
CA PRO A 216 -19.22 -11.43 -5.99
C PRO A 216 -17.93 -12.25 -6.02
N VAL A 217 -16.78 -11.62 -6.34
CA VAL A 217 -15.45 -12.29 -6.25
C VAL A 217 -15.13 -12.58 -4.79
N PHE A 218 -15.38 -11.63 -3.89
CA PHE A 218 -15.16 -11.78 -2.45
C PHE A 218 -16.03 -12.89 -1.85
N GLU A 219 -17.24 -13.06 -2.35
CA GLU A 219 -18.18 -14.12 -1.96
C GLU A 219 -17.85 -15.49 -2.61
N GLY A 220 -16.79 -15.56 -3.41
CA GLY A 220 -16.33 -16.79 -4.06
C GLY A 220 -17.23 -17.25 -5.21
N LYS A 221 -17.99 -16.35 -5.82
CA LYS A 221 -18.79 -16.68 -7.02
C LYS A 221 -17.87 -17.06 -8.17
N LYS A 222 -18.20 -18.15 -8.82
CA LYS A 222 -17.52 -18.57 -10.07
C LYS A 222 -18.21 -17.89 -11.25
N TYR A 223 -17.40 -17.39 -12.16
CA TYR A 223 -17.87 -16.76 -13.39
C TYR A 223 -17.68 -17.72 -14.57
N SER A 224 -18.68 -17.78 -15.45
CA SER A 224 -18.57 -18.49 -16.75
C SER A 224 -17.69 -17.73 -17.74
N LYS A 225 -17.52 -16.44 -17.54
CA LYS A 225 -16.62 -15.53 -18.28
C LYS A 225 -15.88 -14.65 -17.26
N PRO A 226 -14.62 -14.25 -17.51
CA PRO A 226 -13.87 -13.38 -16.62
C PRO A 226 -14.67 -12.12 -16.28
N LEU A 227 -14.60 -11.67 -15.03
CA LEU A 227 -15.20 -10.40 -14.60
C LEU A 227 -14.63 -9.23 -15.42
N ARG A 228 -13.34 -9.27 -15.67
CA ARG A 228 -12.60 -8.30 -16.50
C ARG A 228 -11.95 -9.03 -17.67
N VAL A 229 -12.35 -8.69 -18.89
CA VAL A 229 -11.82 -9.30 -20.11
C VAL A 229 -10.35 -8.96 -20.32
N ALA A 230 -9.97 -7.72 -20.02
CA ALA A 230 -8.60 -7.25 -20.20
C ALA A 230 -8.28 -6.08 -19.25
N THR A 231 -7.00 -5.92 -18.96
CA THR A 231 -6.46 -4.77 -18.22
C THR A 231 -5.40 -4.09 -19.05
N VAL A 232 -5.52 -2.78 -19.18
CA VAL A 232 -4.48 -1.96 -19.80
C VAL A 232 -3.43 -1.62 -18.75
N GLN A 233 -2.19 -1.98 -19.00
CA GLN A 233 -1.02 -1.63 -18.20
C GLN A 233 -0.27 -0.50 -18.90
N ASN A 234 0.12 0.52 -18.15
CA ASN A 234 0.78 1.70 -18.69
C ASN A 234 1.97 2.08 -17.82
N THR A 235 3.09 2.43 -18.45
CA THR A 235 4.31 2.87 -17.74
C THR A 235 4.74 4.28 -18.13
N SER A 236 4.30 4.74 -19.28
CA SER A 236 4.59 6.08 -19.81
C SER A 236 3.55 6.43 -20.88
N PRO A 237 3.42 7.69 -21.29
CA PRO A 237 2.42 8.11 -22.28
C PRO A 237 2.43 7.35 -23.60
N LYS A 238 3.49 6.61 -23.90
CA LYS A 238 3.66 5.90 -25.18
C LYS A 238 3.87 4.38 -25.02
N LYS A 239 3.82 3.83 -23.80
CA LYS A 239 4.06 2.41 -23.55
C LYS A 239 2.86 1.80 -22.84
N PHE A 240 2.12 1.01 -23.58
CA PHE A 240 0.95 0.29 -23.11
C PHE A 240 1.12 -1.21 -23.37
N ALA A 241 0.55 -2.01 -22.51
CA ALA A 241 0.33 -3.43 -22.73
C ALA A 241 -1.13 -3.77 -22.41
N LEU A 242 -1.67 -4.71 -23.13
CA LEU A 242 -2.96 -5.31 -22.85
C LEU A 242 -2.72 -6.67 -22.20
N ARG A 243 -3.17 -6.83 -20.98
CA ARG A 243 -3.23 -8.13 -20.31
C ARG A 243 -4.62 -8.71 -20.48
N GLN A 244 -4.70 -9.91 -21.03
CA GLN A 244 -5.93 -10.66 -21.23
C GLN A 244 -5.78 -12.05 -20.60
N GLY A 245 -6.73 -12.42 -19.72
CA GLY A 245 -6.69 -13.69 -18.98
C GLY A 245 -5.77 -13.72 -17.77
#